data_094807b70afa2a931ee036cd45bbb104
#
_entry.id   094807b70afa2a931ee036cd45bbb104
#
_cell.length_a   1.000
_cell.length_b   1.000
_cell.length_c   1.000
_cell.angle_alpha   90.00
_cell.angle_beta   90.00
_cell.angle_gamma   90.00
#
_symmetry.space_group_name_H-M   'P 1'
#
loop_
_entity.id
_entity.type
_entity.pdbx_description
1 polymer ?
#
loop_
_entity_poly.entity_id
_entity_poly.type
_entity_poly.pdbx_seq_one_letter_code
_entity_poly.pdbx_strand_id
1 'polypeptide(L)'
;LYVTDTDNYKIRKIVISTGEVTTFAGSTNGYANGLGTAAKFSNIKGITSDGTNLYVADRTNNRIRKIVIATRVVTTLAGSGTEGSDDGTGTAASFKKPMGITIYGNSLYVAERYNNKIRKIVISTGKVTTLAGSGIAGSDDGTGTEATFNNPQGITSDGNNIYVASRDGNKIRKIALRGTVTADVALHNLDDDTDAIVNIVSSDTGEATVSPASLTFTENN
;
A
#
# COMPACT_ATOMS: atom_id res chain seq x y z
N LEU A 1 18.88 6.21 -4.27
CA LEU A 1 17.89 6.58 -3.27
C LEU A 1 17.01 7.72 -3.79
N TYR A 2 15.72 7.72 -3.44
CA TYR A 2 14.80 8.82 -3.74
C TYR A 2 14.23 9.38 -2.44
N VAL A 3 14.12 10.70 -2.38
CA VAL A 3 13.70 11.43 -1.17
C VAL A 3 12.67 12.50 -1.53
N THR A 4 11.64 12.63 -0.69
CA THR A 4 10.68 13.73 -0.75
C THR A 4 11.27 14.96 -0.08
N ASP A 5 11.61 15.97 -0.85
CA ASP A 5 12.07 17.28 -0.40
C ASP A 5 10.84 18.19 -0.24
N THR A 6 10.16 18.04 0.92
CA THR A 6 8.80 18.50 1.16
C THR A 6 8.59 19.98 0.88
N ASP A 7 9.39 20.83 1.48
CA ASP A 7 9.22 22.30 1.43
C ASP A 7 9.72 22.91 0.13
N ASN A 8 10.53 22.14 -0.63
CA ASN A 8 10.96 22.48 -1.98
C ASN A 8 10.04 21.88 -3.07
N TYR A 9 9.02 21.12 -2.70
CA TYR A 9 8.04 20.49 -3.62
C TYR A 9 8.69 19.59 -4.68
N LYS A 10 9.79 18.90 -4.30
CA LYS A 10 10.63 18.11 -5.23
C LYS A 10 10.84 16.69 -4.74
N ILE A 11 11.00 15.80 -5.69
CA ILE A 11 11.61 14.49 -5.45
C ILE A 11 13.07 14.60 -5.82
N ARG A 12 13.98 14.24 -4.88
CA ARG A 12 15.41 14.25 -5.11
C ARG A 12 15.91 12.82 -5.32
N LYS A 13 16.85 12.66 -6.25
CA LYS A 13 17.61 11.43 -6.44
C LYS A 13 19.00 11.61 -5.83
N ILE A 14 19.43 10.62 -5.05
CA ILE A 14 20.76 10.56 -4.45
C ILE A 14 21.47 9.32 -5.01
N VAL A 15 22.62 9.52 -5.63
CA VAL A 15 23.54 8.46 -6.04
C VAL A 15 24.34 8.06 -4.81
N ILE A 16 24.11 6.86 -4.26
CA ILE A 16 24.67 6.46 -2.96
C ILE A 16 26.20 6.41 -3.00
N SER A 17 26.78 5.95 -4.11
CA SER A 17 28.24 5.80 -4.24
C SER A 17 29.02 7.12 -4.28
N THR A 18 28.37 8.22 -4.73
CA THR A 18 29.01 9.53 -4.89
C THR A 18 28.45 10.59 -3.95
N GLY A 19 27.26 10.35 -3.38
CA GLY A 19 26.52 11.36 -2.61
C GLY A 19 25.87 12.44 -3.50
N GLU A 20 25.96 12.34 -4.83
CA GLU A 20 25.38 13.34 -5.74
C GLU A 20 23.87 13.42 -5.57
N VAL A 21 23.35 14.64 -5.39
CA VAL A 21 21.91 14.91 -5.22
C VAL A 21 21.40 15.75 -6.38
N THR A 22 20.43 15.20 -7.11
CA THR A 22 19.80 15.87 -8.25
C THR A 22 18.29 15.98 -8.07
N THR A 23 17.64 16.94 -8.75
CA THR A 23 16.17 17.01 -8.83
C THR A 23 15.68 15.97 -9.83
N PHE A 24 14.83 15.05 -9.35
CA PHE A 24 14.26 13.99 -10.17
C PHE A 24 12.93 14.42 -10.77
N ALA A 25 12.02 15.00 -9.96
CA ALA A 25 10.72 15.51 -10.39
C ALA A 25 10.25 16.63 -9.46
N GLY A 26 9.30 17.44 -9.93
CA GLY A 26 8.71 18.53 -9.17
C GLY A 26 9.43 19.86 -9.36
N SER A 27 8.72 20.96 -9.11
CA SER A 27 9.22 22.33 -9.29
C SER A 27 8.72 23.26 -8.19
N THR A 28 7.53 23.80 -8.35
CA THR A 28 6.90 24.76 -7.43
C THR A 28 5.68 24.11 -6.76
N ASN A 29 5.18 24.76 -5.70
CA ASN A 29 3.93 24.36 -5.05
C ASN A 29 2.77 24.30 -6.04
N GLY A 30 1.94 23.26 -5.93
CA GLY A 30 0.72 23.11 -6.73
C GLY A 30 0.46 21.66 -7.16
N TYR A 31 -0.41 21.50 -8.14
CA TYR A 31 -0.75 20.23 -8.75
C TYR A 31 -0.61 20.31 -10.27
N ALA A 32 0.25 19.49 -10.81
CA ALA A 32 0.35 19.21 -12.25
C ALA A 32 0.93 17.81 -12.47
N ASN A 33 0.39 17.09 -13.44
CA ASN A 33 1.06 15.95 -14.06
C ASN A 33 2.10 16.47 -15.06
N GLY A 34 3.07 15.66 -15.43
CA GLY A 34 4.06 16.08 -16.43
C GLY A 34 5.37 15.34 -16.33
N LEU A 35 6.32 15.73 -17.14
CA LEU A 35 7.64 15.12 -17.24
C LEU A 35 8.61 15.81 -16.26
N GLY A 36 9.15 15.05 -15.31
CA GLY A 36 10.20 15.53 -14.40
C GLY A 36 9.81 16.82 -13.70
N THR A 37 10.53 17.92 -13.96
CA THR A 37 10.28 19.20 -13.34
C THR A 37 9.07 19.99 -13.88
N ALA A 38 8.41 19.52 -14.93
CA ALA A 38 7.12 20.07 -15.34
C ALA A 38 5.98 19.68 -14.38
N ALA A 39 6.15 18.60 -13.62
CA ALA A 39 5.21 18.23 -12.57
C ALA A 39 5.24 19.20 -11.39
N LYS A 40 4.10 19.28 -10.69
CA LYS A 40 3.98 20.04 -9.43
C LYS A 40 3.42 19.17 -8.33
N PHE A 41 3.89 19.42 -7.12
CA PHE A 41 3.49 18.75 -5.90
C PHE A 41 3.17 19.78 -4.80
N SER A 42 2.49 19.32 -3.74
CA SER A 42 2.20 20.18 -2.59
C SER A 42 2.36 19.41 -1.27
N ASN A 43 3.39 19.74 -0.51
CA ASN A 43 3.69 19.18 0.81
C ASN A 43 3.73 17.63 0.77
N ILE A 44 4.54 17.08 -0.17
CA ILE A 44 4.74 15.63 -0.32
C ILE A 44 5.34 15.01 0.94
N LYS A 45 4.93 13.79 1.28
CA LYS A 45 5.38 13.08 2.49
C LYS A 45 6.01 11.73 2.15
N GLY A 46 5.33 10.64 2.34
CA GLY A 46 5.87 9.31 2.09
C GLY A 46 6.19 9.05 0.61
N ILE A 47 7.18 8.23 0.38
CA ILE A 47 7.59 7.71 -0.93
C ILE A 47 7.97 6.25 -0.80
N THR A 48 7.58 5.44 -1.79
CA THR A 48 7.96 4.03 -1.91
C THR A 48 8.20 3.68 -3.37
N SER A 49 8.80 2.51 -3.64
CA SER A 49 9.16 2.08 -5.00
C SER A 49 8.89 0.59 -5.22
N ASP A 50 8.46 0.24 -6.44
CA ASP A 50 8.42 -1.14 -6.93
C ASP A 50 9.64 -1.51 -7.81
N GLY A 51 10.67 -0.64 -7.84
CA GLY A 51 11.85 -0.77 -8.70
C GLY A 51 11.68 -0.16 -10.10
N THR A 52 10.45 -0.02 -10.58
CA THR A 52 10.11 0.57 -11.90
C THR A 52 9.45 1.95 -11.74
N ASN A 53 8.68 2.11 -10.70
CA ASN A 53 7.95 3.33 -10.39
C ASN A 53 8.21 3.79 -8.95
N LEU A 54 8.04 5.09 -8.72
CA LEU A 54 7.91 5.67 -7.40
C LEU A 54 6.44 6.01 -7.15
N TYR A 55 6.00 5.84 -5.92
CA TYR A 55 4.67 6.20 -5.45
C TYR A 55 4.80 7.19 -4.31
N VAL A 56 4.11 8.32 -4.40
CA VAL A 56 4.29 9.48 -3.51
C VAL A 56 2.96 9.91 -2.94
N ALA A 57 2.91 10.12 -1.64
CA ALA A 57 1.79 10.77 -0.95
C ALA A 57 1.89 12.29 -1.15
N ASP A 58 1.10 12.81 -2.09
CA ASP A 58 0.98 14.25 -2.40
C ASP A 58 -0.06 14.87 -1.46
N ARG A 59 0.40 15.15 -0.25
CA ARG A 59 -0.43 15.35 0.95
C ARG A 59 -1.46 16.46 0.79
N THR A 60 -1.05 17.66 0.43
CA THR A 60 -1.98 18.80 0.34
C THR A 60 -2.85 18.72 -0.90
N ASN A 61 -2.40 18.01 -1.93
CA ASN A 61 -3.21 17.72 -3.11
C ASN A 61 -4.19 16.54 -2.92
N ASN A 62 -4.19 15.86 -1.77
CA ASN A 62 -5.06 14.72 -1.46
C ASN A 62 -4.99 13.62 -2.52
N ARG A 63 -3.77 13.29 -3.01
CA ARG A 63 -3.53 12.34 -4.09
C ARG A 63 -2.36 11.41 -3.82
N ILE A 64 -2.41 10.26 -4.48
CA ILE A 64 -1.23 9.39 -4.61
C ILE A 64 -0.74 9.51 -6.04
N ARG A 65 0.54 9.89 -6.17
CA ARG A 65 1.17 10.13 -7.46
C ARG A 65 2.08 8.95 -7.82
N LYS A 66 2.11 8.60 -9.11
CA LYS A 66 3.00 7.61 -9.69
C LYS A 66 4.03 8.32 -10.57
N ILE A 67 5.30 7.94 -10.45
CA ILE A 67 6.40 8.45 -11.27
C ILE A 67 7.10 7.26 -11.91
N VAL A 68 7.12 7.16 -13.22
CA VAL A 68 7.88 6.13 -13.94
C VAL A 68 9.36 6.48 -13.87
N ILE A 69 10.19 5.62 -13.28
CA ILE A 69 11.61 5.95 -13.02
C ILE A 69 12.38 6.19 -14.31
N ALA A 70 12.18 5.37 -15.34
CA ALA A 70 12.91 5.46 -16.59
C ALA A 70 12.60 6.75 -17.37
N THR A 71 11.34 7.19 -17.40
CA THR A 71 10.89 8.33 -18.19
C THR A 71 10.67 9.61 -17.39
N ARG A 72 10.60 9.51 -16.07
CA ARG A 72 10.24 10.60 -15.13
C ARG A 72 8.84 11.17 -15.35
N VAL A 73 7.96 10.45 -16.05
CA VAL A 73 6.56 10.84 -16.22
C VAL A 73 5.83 10.73 -14.90
N VAL A 74 5.20 11.82 -14.46
CA VAL A 74 4.41 11.91 -13.24
C VAL A 74 2.93 11.93 -13.58
N THR A 75 2.16 11.01 -12.99
CA THR A 75 0.71 10.91 -13.13
C THR A 75 0.03 10.80 -11.78
N THR A 76 -1.28 10.95 -11.74
CA THR A 76 -2.10 10.61 -10.57
C THR A 76 -2.50 9.15 -10.66
N LEU A 77 -2.17 8.36 -9.64
CA LEU A 77 -2.63 6.97 -9.51
C LEU A 77 -4.03 6.93 -8.89
N ALA A 78 -4.25 7.68 -7.81
CA ALA A 78 -5.52 7.72 -7.09
C ALA A 78 -5.71 9.05 -6.35
N GLY A 79 -6.98 9.38 -6.08
CA GLY A 79 -7.40 10.56 -5.35
C GLY A 79 -7.99 11.65 -6.23
N SER A 80 -9.18 12.12 -5.88
CA SER A 80 -9.91 13.20 -6.58
C SER A 80 -9.23 14.57 -6.44
N GLY A 81 -8.52 14.77 -5.33
CA GLY A 81 -7.98 16.06 -4.89
C GLY A 81 -8.86 16.77 -3.87
N THR A 82 -10.11 16.38 -3.76
CA THR A 82 -11.01 16.83 -2.68
C THR A 82 -10.73 16.03 -1.41
N GLU A 83 -10.77 16.66 -0.24
CA GLU A 83 -10.67 15.96 1.04
C GLU A 83 -11.86 15.01 1.22
N GLY A 84 -11.59 13.77 1.58
CA GLY A 84 -12.60 12.75 1.81
C GLY A 84 -12.00 11.41 2.22
N SER A 85 -12.84 10.39 2.29
CA SER A 85 -12.42 9.01 2.62
C SER A 85 -13.15 7.96 1.78
N ASP A 86 -13.63 8.33 0.61
CA ASP A 86 -14.39 7.44 -0.26
C ASP A 86 -13.47 6.41 -0.89
N ASP A 87 -13.94 5.17 -0.92
CA ASP A 87 -13.35 4.11 -1.71
C ASP A 87 -13.73 4.33 -3.19
N GLY A 88 -12.93 3.78 -4.11
CA GLY A 88 -13.19 3.96 -5.54
C GLY A 88 -11.98 3.63 -6.38
N THR A 89 -12.06 3.85 -7.70
CA THR A 89 -10.97 3.57 -8.63
C THR A 89 -10.38 4.88 -9.16
N GLY A 90 -9.06 5.01 -9.06
CA GLY A 90 -8.33 6.18 -9.55
C GLY A 90 -8.82 7.46 -8.88
N THR A 91 -9.27 8.42 -9.67
CA THR A 91 -9.75 9.72 -9.18
C THR A 91 -11.17 9.70 -8.63
N ALA A 92 -11.88 8.56 -8.68
CA ALA A 92 -13.17 8.40 -7.99
C ALA A 92 -13.00 8.19 -6.47
N ALA A 93 -11.81 7.77 -6.02
CA ALA A 93 -11.49 7.72 -4.60
C ALA A 93 -11.12 9.10 -4.06
N SER A 94 -11.30 9.31 -2.76
CA SER A 94 -10.84 10.50 -2.06
C SER A 94 -9.92 10.15 -0.89
N PHE A 95 -8.99 11.08 -0.58
CA PHE A 95 -8.08 11.02 0.55
C PHE A 95 -8.14 12.32 1.35
N LYS A 96 -7.72 12.27 2.60
CA LYS A 96 -7.54 13.47 3.42
C LYS A 96 -6.13 13.52 3.98
N LYS A 97 -5.28 14.28 3.27
CA LYS A 97 -3.89 14.52 3.63
C LYS A 97 -3.09 13.24 3.90
N PRO A 98 -2.95 12.35 2.87
CA PRO A 98 -2.20 11.10 3.00
C PRO A 98 -0.76 11.39 3.44
N MET A 99 -0.22 10.55 4.31
CA MET A 99 1.10 10.74 4.93
C MET A 99 2.11 9.68 4.49
N GLY A 100 2.18 8.59 5.21
CA GLY A 100 3.07 7.48 4.91
C GLY A 100 2.49 6.60 3.80
N ILE A 101 3.38 5.99 3.03
CA ILE A 101 3.04 5.03 1.99
C ILE A 101 4.09 3.92 1.95
N THR A 102 3.65 2.68 1.85
CA THR A 102 4.52 1.52 1.63
C THR A 102 3.93 0.60 0.59
N ILE A 103 4.76 -0.28 0.06
CA ILE A 103 4.34 -1.28 -0.92
C ILE A 103 4.47 -2.68 -0.33
N TYR A 104 3.51 -3.55 -0.66
CA TYR A 104 3.61 -4.98 -0.45
C TYR A 104 2.83 -5.70 -1.56
N GLY A 105 3.49 -6.67 -2.21
CA GLY A 105 2.95 -7.33 -3.40
C GLY A 105 2.57 -6.32 -4.48
N ASN A 106 1.39 -6.45 -5.04
CA ASN A 106 0.85 -5.56 -6.07
C ASN A 106 -0.01 -4.42 -5.50
N SER A 107 0.20 -4.05 -4.24
CA SER A 107 -0.63 -3.06 -3.55
C SER A 107 0.20 -2.05 -2.77
N LEU A 108 -0.30 -0.83 -2.71
CA LEU A 108 0.20 0.23 -1.84
C LEU A 108 -0.68 0.32 -0.60
N TYR A 109 -0.07 0.66 0.51
CA TYR A 109 -0.74 0.91 1.79
C TYR A 109 -0.44 2.31 2.25
N VAL A 110 -1.48 3.09 2.50
CA VAL A 110 -1.39 4.53 2.77
C VAL A 110 -1.97 4.84 4.15
N ALA A 111 -1.19 5.51 4.98
CA ALA A 111 -1.66 6.04 6.26
C ALA A 111 -2.34 7.39 6.03
N GLU A 112 -3.62 7.48 6.36
CA GLU A 112 -4.42 8.71 6.26
C GLU A 112 -4.56 9.37 7.62
N ARG A 113 -3.72 10.34 7.87
CA ARG A 113 -3.61 11.04 9.14
C ARG A 113 -4.95 11.57 9.68
N TYR A 114 -5.70 12.27 8.84
CA TYR A 114 -6.91 12.97 9.27
C TYR A 114 -8.20 12.17 9.09
N ASN A 115 -8.11 10.99 8.46
CA ASN A 115 -9.21 10.04 8.39
C ASN A 115 -9.05 8.90 9.40
N ASN A 116 -7.92 8.82 10.12
CA ASN A 116 -7.60 7.73 11.06
C ASN A 116 -7.79 6.34 10.42
N LYS A 117 -7.40 6.22 9.15
CA LYS A 117 -7.58 5.02 8.33
C LYS A 117 -6.26 4.58 7.68
N ILE A 118 -6.20 3.32 7.36
CA ILE A 118 -5.19 2.74 6.47
C ILE A 118 -5.91 2.30 5.19
N ARG A 119 -5.45 2.83 4.05
CA ARG A 119 -6.04 2.55 2.74
C ARG A 119 -5.13 1.61 1.95
N LYS A 120 -5.74 0.71 1.20
CA LYS A 120 -5.08 -0.18 0.24
C LYS A 120 -5.39 0.31 -1.17
N ILE A 121 -4.38 0.31 -2.05
CA ILE A 121 -4.52 0.66 -3.46
C ILE A 121 -3.91 -0.46 -4.30
N VAL A 122 -4.70 -1.13 -5.11
CA VAL A 122 -4.22 -2.10 -6.10
C VAL A 122 -3.54 -1.34 -7.24
N ILE A 123 -2.24 -1.53 -7.44
CA ILE A 123 -1.42 -0.72 -8.37
C ILE A 123 -1.90 -0.84 -9.82
N SER A 124 -2.28 -2.04 -10.25
CA SER A 124 -2.67 -2.31 -11.65
C SER A 124 -3.99 -1.65 -12.04
N THR A 125 -4.92 -1.50 -11.11
CA THR A 125 -6.27 -0.97 -11.38
C THR A 125 -6.49 0.42 -10.82
N GLY A 126 -5.69 0.85 -9.85
CA GLY A 126 -5.93 2.05 -9.06
C GLY A 126 -7.12 1.93 -8.09
N LYS A 127 -7.63 0.70 -7.83
CA LYS A 127 -8.74 0.48 -6.90
C LYS A 127 -8.27 0.77 -5.47
N VAL A 128 -8.97 1.69 -4.81
CA VAL A 128 -8.74 2.10 -3.42
C VAL A 128 -9.82 1.50 -2.54
N THR A 129 -9.42 0.89 -1.42
CA THR A 129 -10.32 0.38 -0.39
C THR A 129 -9.80 0.76 1.00
N THR A 130 -10.68 0.83 1.98
CA THR A 130 -10.29 0.95 3.38
C THR A 130 -9.84 -0.42 3.89
N LEU A 131 -8.57 -0.55 4.29
CA LEU A 131 -8.03 -1.78 4.87
C LEU A 131 -8.36 -1.88 6.36
N ALA A 132 -8.13 -0.82 7.10
CA ALA A 132 -8.35 -0.78 8.55
C ALA A 132 -8.59 0.65 9.05
N GLY A 133 -9.25 0.75 10.20
CA GLY A 133 -9.59 2.00 10.88
C GLY A 133 -11.03 2.43 10.63
N SER A 134 -11.76 2.65 11.73
CA SER A 134 -13.16 3.13 11.68
C SER A 134 -13.30 4.57 11.17
N GLY A 135 -12.21 5.35 11.26
CA GLY A 135 -12.24 6.81 11.05
C GLY A 135 -12.35 7.60 12.35
N ILE A 136 -12.74 6.97 13.44
CA ILE A 136 -12.76 7.58 14.78
C ILE A 136 -11.34 7.51 15.36
N ALA A 137 -10.88 8.61 15.99
CA ALA A 137 -9.59 8.63 16.67
C ALA A 137 -9.63 7.72 17.90
N GLY A 138 -8.67 6.80 17.98
CA GLY A 138 -8.58 5.85 19.09
C GLY A 138 -7.39 4.91 18.97
N SER A 139 -7.33 3.90 19.82
CA SER A 139 -6.25 2.92 19.81
C SER A 139 -6.72 1.49 20.11
N ASP A 140 -7.99 1.21 19.85
CA ASP A 140 -8.58 -0.10 20.06
C ASP A 140 -8.12 -1.07 18.97
N ASP A 141 -7.86 -2.29 19.39
CA ASP A 141 -7.58 -3.40 18.48
C ASP A 141 -8.89 -3.93 17.90
N GLY A 142 -8.82 -4.51 16.72
CA GLY A 142 -9.98 -5.05 16.01
C GLY A 142 -9.61 -5.46 14.60
N THR A 143 -10.58 -6.02 13.88
CA THR A 143 -10.40 -6.46 12.51
C THR A 143 -10.93 -5.40 11.54
N GLY A 144 -10.10 -5.03 10.56
CA GLY A 144 -10.49 -4.07 9.54
C GLY A 144 -10.97 -2.74 10.12
N THR A 145 -12.21 -2.36 9.84
CA THR A 145 -12.80 -1.09 10.28
C THR A 145 -13.28 -1.08 11.74
N GLU A 146 -13.20 -2.19 12.46
CA GLU A 146 -13.45 -2.23 13.91
C GLU A 146 -12.27 -1.62 14.71
N ALA A 147 -11.05 -1.74 14.18
CA ALA A 147 -9.89 -1.11 14.79
C ALA A 147 -9.97 0.42 14.73
N THR A 148 -9.34 1.10 15.68
CA THR A 148 -9.20 2.55 15.67
C THR A 148 -7.74 2.95 15.60
N PHE A 149 -7.45 4.07 14.93
CA PHE A 149 -6.13 4.70 14.88
C PHE A 149 -6.25 6.14 15.34
N ASN A 150 -5.17 6.71 15.86
CA ASN A 150 -5.10 8.12 16.18
C ASN A 150 -3.91 8.75 15.48
N ASN A 151 -4.19 9.53 14.43
CA ASN A 151 -3.17 10.23 13.65
C ASN A 151 -2.08 9.29 13.09
N PRO A 152 -2.42 8.25 12.26
CA PRO A 152 -1.44 7.36 11.66
C PRO A 152 -0.56 8.13 10.67
N GLN A 153 0.76 7.98 10.75
CA GLN A 153 1.72 8.71 9.92
C GLN A 153 2.71 7.81 9.20
N GLY A 154 3.62 7.18 9.94
CA GLY A 154 4.59 6.25 9.38
C GLY A 154 3.95 4.90 9.09
N ILE A 155 4.33 4.29 7.98
CA ILE A 155 3.87 2.96 7.59
C ILE A 155 4.99 2.21 6.87
N THR A 156 5.17 0.94 7.19
CA THR A 156 6.14 0.06 6.53
C THR A 156 5.64 -1.37 6.51
N SER A 157 6.30 -2.22 5.72
CA SER A 157 6.00 -3.65 5.60
C SER A 157 7.25 -4.49 5.84
N ASP A 158 7.08 -5.66 6.46
CA ASP A 158 8.12 -6.69 6.59
C ASP A 158 7.96 -7.83 5.55
N GLY A 159 7.01 -7.69 4.62
CA GLY A 159 6.68 -8.73 3.65
C GLY A 159 5.58 -9.71 4.10
N ASN A 160 5.07 -9.60 5.32
CA ASN A 160 3.95 -10.37 5.85
C ASN A 160 2.92 -9.49 6.56
N ASN A 161 3.38 -8.41 7.13
CA ASN A 161 2.58 -7.50 7.93
C ASN A 161 2.82 -6.05 7.53
N ILE A 162 1.87 -5.21 7.85
CA ILE A 162 2.01 -3.75 7.81
C ILE A 162 2.16 -3.25 9.25
N TYR A 163 3.12 -2.37 9.45
CA TYR A 163 3.34 -1.67 10.72
C TYR A 163 3.05 -0.20 10.57
N VAL A 164 2.25 0.33 11.47
CA VAL A 164 1.74 1.72 11.43
C VAL A 164 2.14 2.45 12.71
N ALA A 165 2.79 3.59 12.56
CA ALA A 165 3.02 4.51 13.68
C ALA A 165 1.75 5.35 13.89
N SER A 166 0.95 5.02 14.89
CA SER A 166 -0.20 5.78 15.36
C SER A 166 0.29 6.87 16.31
N ARG A 167 0.62 8.04 15.77
CA ARG A 167 1.39 9.08 16.47
C ARG A 167 0.75 9.54 17.78
N ASP A 168 -0.49 10.00 17.71
CA ASP A 168 -1.18 10.55 18.89
C ASP A 168 -1.76 9.43 19.78
N GLY A 169 -1.76 8.18 19.29
CA GLY A 169 -2.00 6.97 20.07
C GLY A 169 -0.76 6.43 20.78
N ASN A 170 0.43 7.00 20.54
CA ASN A 170 1.73 6.59 21.07
C ASN A 170 2.00 5.07 20.92
N LYS A 171 1.58 4.48 19.80
CA LYS A 171 1.65 3.04 19.53
C LYS A 171 2.19 2.75 18.14
N ILE A 172 2.93 1.64 18.03
CA ILE A 172 3.14 0.96 16.75
C ILE A 172 2.09 -0.13 16.64
N ARG A 173 1.31 -0.09 15.58
CA ARG A 173 0.21 -1.03 15.33
C ARG A 173 0.61 -1.99 14.20
N LYS A 174 0.29 -3.27 14.37
CA LYS A 174 0.52 -4.32 13.38
C LYS A 174 -0.80 -4.68 12.72
N ILE A 175 -0.80 -4.78 11.40
CA ILE A 175 -1.89 -5.32 10.59
C ILE A 175 -1.34 -6.56 9.88
N ALA A 176 -1.86 -7.74 10.21
CA ALA A 176 -1.52 -8.98 9.50
C ALA A 176 -2.21 -8.98 8.13
N LEU A 177 -1.42 -9.13 7.07
CA LEU A 177 -1.96 -9.18 5.70
C LEU A 177 -2.34 -10.61 5.27
N ARG A 178 -1.78 -11.60 5.96
CA ARG A 178 -2.08 -13.01 5.73
C ARG A 178 -2.79 -13.57 6.95
N GLY A 179 -4.04 -13.94 6.79
CA GLY A 179 -4.68 -14.87 7.69
C GLY A 179 -4.04 -16.25 7.47
N THR A 180 -3.63 -16.92 8.54
CA THR A 180 -3.34 -18.35 8.44
C THR A 180 -4.71 -19.05 8.24
N VAL A 181 -5.02 -19.44 7.02
CA VAL A 181 -6.14 -20.33 6.79
C VAL A 181 -5.61 -21.75 7.03
N THR A 182 -5.92 -22.32 8.16
CA THR A 182 -5.79 -23.76 8.36
C THR A 182 -7.08 -24.39 7.81
N ALA A 183 -6.98 -25.05 6.67
CA ALA A 183 -8.06 -25.91 6.20
C ALA A 183 -7.76 -27.33 6.70
N ASP A 184 -8.57 -27.84 7.60
CA ASP A 184 -8.57 -29.26 7.91
C ASP A 184 -9.27 -30.00 6.78
N VAL A 185 -8.50 -30.65 5.92
CA VAL A 185 -9.03 -31.49 4.85
C VAL A 185 -9.18 -32.90 5.42
N ALA A 186 -10.41 -33.29 5.80
CA ALA A 186 -10.71 -34.66 6.15
C ALA A 186 -11.00 -35.43 4.87
N LEU A 187 -10.15 -36.37 4.52
CA LEU A 187 -10.42 -37.33 3.43
C LEU A 187 -11.20 -38.52 4.01
N HIS A 188 -12.41 -38.66 3.55
CA HIS A 188 -13.26 -39.84 3.90
C HIS A 188 -13.28 -40.83 2.73
N ASN A 189 -13.07 -42.12 3.03
CA ASN A 189 -13.12 -43.24 2.08
C ASN A 189 -12.13 -43.13 0.90
N LEU A 190 -10.85 -43.06 1.19
CA LEU A 190 -9.86 -43.50 0.20
C LEU A 190 -9.97 -45.04 0.16
N ASP A 191 -10.56 -45.59 -0.90
CA ASP A 191 -10.46 -46.98 -1.19
C ASP A 191 -9.01 -47.31 -1.62
N ASP A 192 -8.60 -48.52 -1.39
CA ASP A 192 -7.19 -48.96 -1.38
C ASP A 192 -6.46 -48.86 -2.75
N ASP A 193 -7.10 -48.33 -3.79
CA ASP A 193 -6.59 -48.46 -5.17
C ASP A 193 -6.29 -47.16 -5.89
N THR A 194 -6.50 -45.98 -5.28
CA THR A 194 -6.29 -44.70 -5.98
C THR A 194 -5.66 -43.62 -5.12
N ASP A 195 -4.63 -42.95 -5.64
CA ASP A 195 -4.10 -41.74 -5.07
C ASP A 195 -5.13 -40.61 -5.08
N ALA A 196 -5.32 -39.93 -3.95
CA ALA A 196 -6.19 -38.77 -3.90
C ALA A 196 -5.36 -37.51 -4.15
N ILE A 197 -5.72 -36.75 -5.16
CA ILE A 197 -5.11 -35.45 -5.45
C ILE A 197 -6.07 -34.35 -4.99
N VAL A 198 -5.66 -33.59 -3.99
CA VAL A 198 -6.38 -32.40 -3.54
C VAL A 198 -5.74 -31.17 -4.17
N ASN A 199 -6.45 -30.53 -5.09
CA ASN A 199 -6.04 -29.26 -5.66
C ASN A 199 -6.50 -28.13 -4.75
N ILE A 200 -5.52 -27.37 -4.21
CA ILE A 200 -5.82 -26.23 -3.36
C ILE A 200 -5.72 -24.97 -4.22
N VAL A 201 -6.85 -24.29 -4.38
CA VAL A 201 -6.93 -23.04 -5.15
C VAL A 201 -7.32 -21.91 -4.20
N SER A 202 -6.51 -20.84 -4.18
CA SER A 202 -6.92 -19.62 -3.49
C SER A 202 -7.99 -18.90 -4.31
N SER A 203 -9.08 -18.52 -3.67
CA SER A 203 -10.11 -17.66 -4.28
C SER A 203 -9.65 -16.20 -4.44
N ASP A 204 -8.55 -15.82 -3.77
CA ASP A 204 -7.90 -14.51 -3.90
C ASP A 204 -6.53 -14.68 -4.53
N THR A 205 -6.49 -14.63 -5.86
CA THR A 205 -5.26 -14.81 -6.65
C THR A 205 -4.28 -13.64 -6.54
N GLY A 206 -4.67 -12.54 -5.89
CA GLY A 206 -3.82 -11.35 -5.69
C GLY A 206 -3.08 -11.31 -4.37
N GLU A 207 -3.49 -12.07 -3.36
CA GLU A 207 -3.00 -11.93 -1.98
C GLU A 207 -2.55 -13.23 -1.31
N ALA A 208 -2.93 -14.40 -1.81
CA ALA A 208 -2.56 -15.69 -1.24
C ALA A 208 -1.78 -16.54 -2.24
N THR A 209 -0.63 -17.02 -1.83
CA THR A 209 0.05 -18.13 -2.50
C THR A 209 -0.20 -19.39 -1.70
N VAL A 210 -0.73 -20.41 -2.36
CA VAL A 210 -0.86 -21.74 -1.80
C VAL A 210 0.43 -22.52 -2.13
N SER A 211 1.08 -23.07 -1.11
CA SER A 211 2.26 -23.92 -1.30
C SER A 211 2.23 -25.10 -0.32
N PRO A 212 2.26 -26.32 -0.83
CA PRO A 212 2.18 -26.70 -2.23
C PRO A 212 0.78 -26.46 -2.83
N ALA A 213 0.71 -26.21 -4.14
CA ALA A 213 -0.56 -25.99 -4.85
C ALA A 213 -1.41 -27.26 -4.96
N SER A 214 -0.83 -28.42 -4.73
CA SER A 214 -1.50 -29.72 -4.65
C SER A 214 -0.84 -30.62 -3.62
N LEU A 215 -1.64 -31.45 -2.98
CA LEU A 215 -1.17 -32.52 -2.10
C LEU A 215 -1.62 -33.86 -2.71
N THR A 216 -0.70 -34.80 -2.82
CA THR A 216 -1.02 -36.16 -3.24
C THR A 216 -0.88 -37.05 -2.02
N PHE A 217 -1.91 -37.82 -1.74
CA PHE A 217 -1.91 -38.81 -0.66
C PHE A 217 -1.81 -40.18 -1.29
N THR A 218 -0.83 -40.97 -0.85
CA THR A 218 -0.62 -42.36 -1.26
C THR A 218 -0.88 -43.26 -0.08
N GLU A 219 -1.03 -44.57 -0.33
CA GLU A 219 -1.36 -45.58 0.70
C GLU A 219 -0.41 -45.60 1.92
N ASN A 220 0.75 -44.91 1.84
CA ASN A 220 1.78 -44.93 2.89
C ASN A 220 1.94 -43.59 3.64
N ASN A 221 1.04 -42.63 3.46
CA ASN A 221 1.07 -41.33 4.13
C ASN A 221 -0.14 -41.11 5.04
#